data_8045d3ceaf8508bbb6be765bc8ece242
#
_entry.id   8045d3ceaf8508bbb6be765bc8ece242
#
_cell.length_a   1.000
_cell.length_b   1.000
_cell.length_c   1.000
_cell.angle_alpha   90.00
_cell.angle_beta   90.00
_cell.angle_gamma   90.00
#
_symmetry.space_group_name_H-M   'P 1'
#
loop_
_entity.id
_entity.type
_entity.pdbx_description
1 polymer ?
#
loop_
_entity_poly.entity_id
_entity_poly.type
_entity_poly.pdbx_seq_one_letter_code
_entity_poly.pdbx_strand_id
1 'polypeptide(L)'
;PALIVFRRLYCVILLPEAYIYKVHLHCRGPMSRVKKLLWWIPAVVLSVYTIALCCIPDFAPSDQLWLNLFLLLFGLFAAPKFVFMLCSLIGLGVKRGFGLHRNYGTLMGISLSVVIVVAVLYGSFFGVRRLEVKHVEVEFSDLPEAFDGYRIVHISDLHVGSIPHVLLERAVDSINAAHADAVMMTGDIQNMQPSELLPFVSLLSKIKAKDGVFAVRGNHDYSIYVSGTDSLKAANEQQLVSLERSFGWQLLLNDHRVLRRGNDSIVVAGMEFEGE
;
A
#
# COMPACT_ATOMS: atom_id res chain seq x y z
N PRO A 1 14.39 -17.38 0.47
CA PRO A 1 14.05 -15.94 0.53
C PRO A 1 13.58 -15.50 1.92
N ALA A 2 12.59 -16.15 2.53
CA ALA A 2 12.03 -15.77 3.83
C ALA A 2 13.08 -15.66 4.96
N LEU A 3 14.03 -16.57 5.05
CA LEU A 3 15.09 -16.57 6.07
C LEU A 3 16.01 -15.34 5.97
N ILE A 4 16.25 -14.84 4.77
CA ILE A 4 17.09 -13.64 4.54
C ILE A 4 16.34 -12.38 5.00
N VAL A 5 15.06 -12.28 4.66
CA VAL A 5 14.18 -11.17 5.10
C VAL A 5 14.08 -11.16 6.62
N PHE A 6 13.86 -12.32 7.23
CA PHE A 6 13.82 -12.51 8.66
C PHE A 6 15.11 -12.01 9.35
N ARG A 7 16.28 -12.46 8.89
CA ARG A 7 17.57 -12.01 9.45
C ARG A 7 17.76 -10.49 9.35
N ARG A 8 17.35 -9.89 8.23
CA ARG A 8 17.44 -8.43 8.03
C ARG A 8 16.52 -7.67 8.98
N LEU A 9 15.26 -8.10 9.12
CA LEU A 9 14.30 -7.49 10.05
C LEU A 9 14.79 -7.58 11.50
N TYR A 10 15.32 -8.72 11.92
CA TYR A 10 15.90 -8.88 13.26
C TYR A 10 17.07 -7.93 13.52
N CYS A 11 17.93 -7.76 12.54
CA CYS A 11 19.02 -6.77 12.67
C CYS A 11 18.48 -5.35 12.84
N VAL A 12 17.44 -4.97 12.10
CA VAL A 12 16.84 -3.62 12.20
C VAL A 12 16.13 -3.42 13.54
N ILE A 13 15.58 -4.48 14.16
CA ILE A 13 14.89 -4.38 15.44
C ILE A 13 15.89 -4.40 16.61
N LEU A 14 16.81 -5.37 16.64
CA LEU A 14 17.63 -5.64 17.83
C LEU A 14 18.92 -4.82 17.90
N LEU A 15 19.57 -4.53 16.76
CA LEU A 15 20.83 -3.78 16.78
C LEU A 15 20.66 -2.35 17.34
N PRO A 16 19.63 -1.57 16.92
CA PRO A 16 19.41 -0.25 17.51
C PRO A 16 19.12 -0.28 18.99
N GLU A 17 18.33 -1.28 19.44
CA GLU A 17 18.04 -1.44 20.88
C GLU A 17 19.31 -1.65 21.70
N ALA A 18 20.14 -2.60 21.27
CA ALA A 18 21.40 -2.90 21.93
C ALA A 18 22.37 -1.71 21.90
N TYR A 19 22.44 -1.01 20.75
CA TYR A 19 23.28 0.17 20.57
C TYR A 19 22.84 1.30 21.52
N ILE A 20 21.57 1.69 21.48
CA ILE A 20 21.05 2.79 22.30
C ILE A 20 21.16 2.44 23.77
N TYR A 21 20.82 1.20 24.15
CA TYR A 21 20.97 0.76 25.54
C TYR A 21 22.42 0.89 26.01
N LYS A 22 23.37 0.36 25.25
CA LYS A 22 24.79 0.34 25.64
C LYS A 22 25.43 1.73 25.60
N VAL A 23 25.19 2.50 24.56
CA VAL A 23 25.92 3.76 24.30
C VAL A 23 25.27 4.98 24.96
N HIS A 24 23.93 4.99 25.07
CA HIS A 24 23.21 6.18 25.54
C HIS A 24 22.51 6.02 26.89
N LEU A 25 22.05 4.82 27.23
CA LEU A 25 21.32 4.62 28.50
C LEU A 25 22.21 4.09 29.60
N HIS A 26 22.99 3.06 29.36
CA HIS A 26 23.85 2.44 30.39
C HIS A 26 24.96 3.39 30.87
N CYS A 27 25.49 4.24 30.00
CA CYS A 27 26.50 5.24 30.33
C CYS A 27 26.00 6.36 31.28
N ARG A 28 24.67 6.51 31.44
CA ARG A 28 24.07 7.51 32.33
C ARG A 28 23.82 7.02 33.77
N GLY A 29 24.23 5.79 34.06
CA GLY A 29 24.04 5.15 35.35
C GLY A 29 23.20 3.88 35.35
N PRO A 30 23.11 3.14 36.44
CA PRO A 30 22.37 1.90 36.51
C PRO A 30 20.85 2.13 36.35
N MET A 31 20.23 1.51 35.35
CA MET A 31 18.78 1.51 35.22
C MET A 31 18.14 0.51 36.20
N SER A 32 17.01 0.87 36.79
CA SER A 32 16.19 -0.08 37.55
C SER A 32 15.70 -1.24 36.67
N ARG A 33 15.37 -2.38 37.30
CA ARG A 33 14.87 -3.57 36.59
C ARG A 33 13.63 -3.25 35.76
N VAL A 34 12.72 -2.46 36.31
CA VAL A 34 11.47 -2.05 35.61
C VAL A 34 11.77 -1.22 34.35
N LYS A 35 12.67 -0.22 34.47
CA LYS A 35 13.05 0.59 33.28
C LYS A 35 13.71 -0.24 32.20
N LYS A 36 14.55 -1.22 32.58
CA LYS A 36 15.13 -2.16 31.59
C LYS A 36 14.03 -2.99 30.90
N LEU A 37 13.11 -3.54 31.67
CA LEU A 37 12.00 -4.32 31.13
C LEU A 37 11.17 -3.49 30.14
N LEU A 38 10.74 -2.30 30.55
CA LEU A 38 9.96 -1.39 29.70
C LEU A 38 10.70 -1.00 28.41
N TRP A 39 12.02 -0.84 28.47
CA TRP A 39 12.84 -0.55 27.30
C TRP A 39 12.80 -1.68 26.26
N TRP A 40 12.88 -2.94 26.71
CA TRP A 40 12.97 -4.09 25.81
C TRP A 40 11.61 -4.60 25.30
N ILE A 41 10.50 -4.23 25.96
CA ILE A 41 9.15 -4.69 25.55
C ILE A 41 8.87 -4.47 24.06
N PRO A 42 9.06 -3.26 23.46
CA PRO A 42 8.75 -3.07 22.04
C PRO A 42 9.56 -3.98 21.11
N ALA A 43 10.84 -4.18 21.42
CA ALA A 43 11.70 -5.06 20.63
C ALA A 43 11.29 -6.54 20.75
N VAL A 44 10.93 -7.00 21.95
CA VAL A 44 10.45 -8.36 22.17
C VAL A 44 9.11 -8.57 21.43
N VAL A 45 8.17 -7.64 21.58
CA VAL A 45 6.88 -7.70 20.91
C VAL A 45 7.06 -7.76 19.38
N LEU A 46 7.85 -6.84 18.81
CA LEU A 46 8.14 -6.84 17.37
C LEU A 46 8.85 -8.11 16.92
N SER A 47 9.77 -8.64 17.74
CA SER A 47 10.48 -9.90 17.42
C SER A 47 9.53 -11.09 17.38
N VAL A 48 8.68 -11.23 18.41
CA VAL A 48 7.66 -12.30 18.46
C VAL A 48 6.67 -12.14 17.30
N TYR A 49 6.25 -10.91 17.02
CA TYR A 49 5.34 -10.62 15.92
C TYR A 49 5.97 -10.98 14.55
N THR A 50 7.27 -10.65 14.34
CA THR A 50 8.00 -11.03 13.13
C THR A 50 8.04 -12.56 12.97
N ILE A 51 8.28 -13.32 14.07
CA ILE A 51 8.24 -14.78 14.03
C ILE A 51 6.84 -15.27 13.66
N ALA A 52 5.80 -14.74 14.29
CA ALA A 52 4.43 -15.13 14.03
C ALA A 52 4.05 -14.91 12.55
N LEU A 53 4.39 -13.75 11.98
CA LEU A 53 4.15 -13.47 10.57
C LEU A 53 4.95 -14.42 9.64
N CYS A 54 6.19 -14.77 9.99
CA CYS A 54 6.99 -15.69 9.20
C CYS A 54 6.52 -17.15 9.27
N CYS A 55 5.71 -17.50 10.27
CA CYS A 55 5.10 -18.84 10.41
C CYS A 55 3.79 -18.97 9.64
N ILE A 56 3.25 -17.89 9.07
CA ILE A 56 2.06 -17.93 8.22
C ILE A 56 2.49 -18.43 6.84
N PRO A 57 1.99 -19.57 6.38
CA PRO A 57 2.43 -20.16 5.11
C PRO A 57 1.92 -19.38 3.90
N ASP A 58 0.81 -18.67 4.04
CA ASP A 58 0.21 -17.85 3.01
C ASP A 58 0.04 -16.41 3.51
N PHE A 59 0.72 -15.48 2.85
CA PHE A 59 0.69 -14.04 3.18
C PHE A 59 -0.50 -13.30 2.55
N ALA A 60 -1.50 -14.02 2.06
CA ALA A 60 -2.71 -13.47 1.52
C ALA A 60 -3.90 -13.64 2.49
N PRO A 61 -3.87 -13.09 3.71
CA PRO A 61 -5.05 -13.07 4.56
C PRO A 61 -6.08 -12.13 3.92
N SER A 62 -7.34 -12.54 3.93
CA SER A 62 -8.47 -11.68 3.57
C SER A 62 -8.58 -10.45 4.49
N ASP A 63 -7.96 -10.52 5.66
CA ASP A 63 -7.82 -9.43 6.61
C ASP A 63 -6.34 -9.08 6.80
N GLN A 64 -5.93 -7.90 6.33
CA GLN A 64 -4.57 -7.38 6.46
C GLN A 64 -4.34 -6.58 7.74
N LEU A 65 -5.27 -6.59 8.68
CA LEU A 65 -5.18 -5.86 9.94
C LEU A 65 -3.85 -6.17 10.67
N TRP A 66 -3.50 -7.44 10.75
CA TRP A 66 -2.27 -7.88 11.44
C TRP A 66 -1.01 -7.36 10.77
N LEU A 67 -0.94 -7.40 9.44
CA LEU A 67 0.21 -6.85 8.71
C LEU A 67 0.30 -5.34 8.89
N ASN A 68 -0.81 -4.63 8.76
CA ASN A 68 -0.86 -3.17 8.94
C ASN A 68 -0.49 -2.76 10.37
N LEU A 69 -0.93 -3.52 11.38
CA LEU A 69 -0.54 -3.30 12.77
C LEU A 69 0.97 -3.53 12.98
N PHE A 70 1.53 -4.59 12.39
CA PHE A 70 2.97 -4.83 12.43
C PHE A 70 3.74 -3.66 11.80
N LEU A 71 3.35 -3.20 10.61
CA LEU A 71 3.99 -2.09 9.91
C LEU A 71 3.91 -0.78 10.72
N LEU A 72 2.76 -0.52 11.35
CA LEU A 72 2.59 0.62 12.25
C LEU A 72 3.55 0.54 13.45
N LEU A 73 3.59 -0.59 14.16
CA LEU A 73 4.47 -0.78 15.31
C LEU A 73 5.95 -0.73 14.90
N PHE A 74 6.30 -1.33 13.77
CA PHE A 74 7.65 -1.26 13.23
C PHE A 74 8.06 0.18 12.89
N GLY A 75 7.16 0.93 12.23
CA GLY A 75 7.37 2.35 11.90
C GLY A 75 7.47 3.25 13.13
N LEU A 76 6.78 2.94 14.23
CA LEU A 76 6.84 3.73 15.46
C LEU A 76 8.04 3.39 16.36
N PHE A 77 8.47 2.14 16.41
CA PHE A 77 9.46 1.69 17.38
C PHE A 77 10.79 1.28 16.76
N ALA A 78 10.82 0.55 15.66
CA ALA A 78 12.07 0.05 15.09
C ALA A 78 12.72 1.06 14.13
N ALA A 79 11.98 1.61 13.17
CA ALA A 79 12.51 2.51 12.16
C ALA A 79 13.15 3.78 12.74
N PRO A 80 12.55 4.50 13.72
CA PRO A 80 13.15 5.68 14.31
C PRO A 80 14.45 5.36 15.05
N LYS A 81 14.48 4.25 15.80
CA LYS A 81 15.68 3.82 16.52
C LYS A 81 16.80 3.41 15.57
N PHE A 82 16.47 2.76 14.45
CA PHE A 82 17.45 2.40 13.44
C PHE A 82 18.09 3.63 12.80
N VAL A 83 17.29 4.62 12.41
CA VAL A 83 17.79 5.90 11.86
C VAL A 83 18.59 6.66 12.89
N PHE A 84 18.14 6.70 14.14
CA PHE A 84 18.91 7.29 15.24
C PHE A 84 20.29 6.62 15.40
N MET A 85 20.34 5.29 15.40
CA MET A 85 21.60 4.53 15.51
C MET A 85 22.54 4.89 14.35
N LEU A 86 22.08 4.89 13.12
CA LEU A 86 22.90 5.24 11.95
C LEU A 86 23.45 6.65 12.03
N CYS A 87 22.61 7.64 12.31
CA CYS A 87 23.04 9.04 12.46
C CYS A 87 24.05 9.19 13.60
N SER A 88 23.80 8.52 14.72
CA SER A 88 24.69 8.57 15.88
C SER A 88 26.05 7.91 15.61
N LEU A 89 26.08 6.79 14.88
CA LEU A 89 27.32 6.12 14.47
C LEU A 89 28.15 6.98 13.48
N ILE A 90 27.48 7.53 12.45
CA ILE A 90 28.14 8.46 11.52
C ILE A 90 28.70 9.66 12.26
N GLY A 91 27.88 10.26 13.16
CA GLY A 91 28.32 11.40 13.96
C GLY A 91 29.47 11.08 14.90
N LEU A 92 29.57 9.85 15.42
CA LEU A 92 30.73 9.40 16.20
C LEU A 92 31.98 9.30 15.32
N GLY A 93 31.86 8.82 14.09
CA GLY A 93 32.96 8.80 13.11
C GLY A 93 33.45 10.21 12.81
N VAL A 94 32.55 11.12 12.48
CA VAL A 94 32.85 12.53 12.22
C VAL A 94 33.48 13.19 13.44
N LYS A 95 32.91 12.98 14.64
CA LYS A 95 33.49 13.51 15.88
C LYS A 95 34.94 13.08 16.07
N ARG A 96 35.25 11.81 15.85
CA ARG A 96 36.61 11.28 16.00
C ARG A 96 37.56 11.81 14.91
N GLY A 97 37.10 11.85 13.64
CA GLY A 97 37.92 12.28 12.51
C GLY A 97 38.28 13.77 12.54
N PHE A 98 37.36 14.61 13.01
CA PHE A 98 37.53 16.08 13.03
C PHE A 98 37.74 16.66 14.45
N GLY A 99 37.93 15.84 15.48
CA GLY A 99 38.18 16.29 16.84
C GLY A 99 37.02 17.09 17.46
N LEU A 100 35.78 16.86 17.05
CA LEU A 100 34.64 17.62 17.55
C LEU A 100 34.31 17.26 19.01
N HIS A 101 33.88 18.25 19.80
CA HIS A 101 33.53 18.04 21.23
C HIS A 101 32.22 17.25 21.39
N ARG A 102 31.25 17.41 20.45
CA ARG A 102 29.91 16.81 20.51
C ARG A 102 29.64 15.90 19.32
N ASN A 103 28.83 14.87 19.54
CA ASN A 103 28.27 14.04 18.47
C ASN A 103 27.00 14.69 17.92
N TYR A 104 27.13 15.52 16.89
CA TYR A 104 25.99 16.16 16.23
C TYR A 104 25.07 15.17 15.53
N GLY A 105 25.57 14.01 15.12
CA GLY A 105 24.76 12.93 14.58
C GLY A 105 23.69 12.42 15.55
N THR A 106 23.94 12.49 16.85
CA THR A 106 22.90 12.17 17.86
C THR A 106 21.73 13.13 17.80
N LEU A 107 21.98 14.45 17.68
CA LEU A 107 20.92 15.46 17.58
C LEU A 107 20.14 15.28 16.26
N MET A 108 20.85 15.13 15.16
CA MET A 108 20.23 14.86 13.85
C MET A 108 19.39 13.57 13.88
N GLY A 109 19.90 12.51 14.51
CA GLY A 109 19.18 11.25 14.67
C GLY A 109 17.88 11.40 15.47
N ILE A 110 17.90 12.18 16.56
CA ILE A 110 16.67 12.49 17.33
C ILE A 110 15.67 13.23 16.46
N SER A 111 16.10 14.29 15.76
CA SER A 111 15.22 15.09 14.89
C SER A 111 14.57 14.25 13.79
N LEU A 112 15.37 13.43 13.10
CA LEU A 112 14.85 12.54 12.06
C LEU A 112 13.91 11.47 12.64
N SER A 113 14.21 10.92 13.81
CA SER A 113 13.33 9.96 14.49
C SER A 113 11.96 10.56 14.80
N VAL A 114 11.93 11.81 15.29
CA VAL A 114 10.67 12.52 15.53
C VAL A 114 9.89 12.72 14.23
N VAL A 115 10.57 13.13 13.16
CA VAL A 115 9.93 13.28 11.83
C VAL A 115 9.33 11.96 11.35
N ILE A 116 10.05 10.85 11.49
CA ILE A 116 9.56 9.52 11.12
C ILE A 116 8.29 9.16 11.92
N VAL A 117 8.33 9.33 13.26
CA VAL A 117 7.15 9.02 14.10
C VAL A 117 5.95 9.87 13.69
N VAL A 118 6.14 11.18 13.48
CA VAL A 118 5.08 12.08 13.03
C VAL A 118 4.55 11.66 11.65
N ALA A 119 5.44 11.35 10.71
CA ALA A 119 5.05 10.91 9.36
C ALA A 119 4.28 9.58 9.38
N VAL A 120 4.71 8.61 10.20
CA VAL A 120 4.01 7.33 10.37
C VAL A 120 2.63 7.53 10.98
N LEU A 121 2.51 8.33 12.04
CA LEU A 121 1.22 8.64 12.66
C LEU A 121 0.31 9.40 11.69
N TYR A 122 0.82 10.43 11.04
CA TYR A 122 0.04 11.19 10.06
C TYR A 122 -0.42 10.30 8.89
N GLY A 123 0.48 9.52 8.30
CA GLY A 123 0.16 8.61 7.19
C GLY A 123 -0.89 7.57 7.58
N SER A 124 -0.72 6.93 8.76
CA SER A 124 -1.61 5.86 9.21
C SER A 124 -3.02 6.34 9.62
N PHE A 125 -3.14 7.54 10.19
CA PHE A 125 -4.42 8.02 10.70
C PHE A 125 -5.11 9.04 9.80
N PHE A 126 -4.36 9.82 9.06
CA PHE A 126 -4.90 10.90 8.21
C PHE A 126 -4.65 10.64 6.72
N GLY A 127 -3.42 10.30 6.33
CA GLY A 127 -3.04 10.14 4.92
C GLY A 127 -3.85 9.05 4.22
N VAL A 128 -3.96 7.88 4.84
CA VAL A 128 -4.70 6.72 4.31
C VAL A 128 -6.21 6.97 4.14
N ARG A 129 -6.75 8.03 4.73
CA ARG A 129 -8.18 8.38 4.66
C ARG A 129 -8.47 9.56 3.74
N ARG A 130 -7.43 10.12 3.11
CA ARG A 130 -7.60 11.28 2.24
C ARG A 130 -7.90 10.83 0.82
N LEU A 131 -9.09 11.15 0.35
CA LEU A 131 -9.45 11.06 -1.07
C LEU A 131 -9.11 12.39 -1.75
N GLU A 132 -8.40 12.32 -2.85
CA GLU A 132 -8.09 13.46 -3.70
C GLU A 132 -8.61 13.18 -5.10
N VAL A 133 -9.45 14.06 -5.62
CA VAL A 133 -9.95 13.99 -7.00
C VAL A 133 -9.15 15.02 -7.82
N LYS A 134 -8.48 14.54 -8.86
CA LYS A 134 -7.73 15.39 -9.78
C LYS A 134 -8.53 15.60 -11.07
N HIS A 135 -8.66 16.83 -11.49
CA HIS A 135 -9.25 17.19 -12.78
C HIS A 135 -8.12 17.48 -13.76
N VAL A 136 -8.15 16.80 -14.89
CA VAL A 136 -7.18 16.96 -15.98
C VAL A 136 -7.95 17.17 -17.26
N GLU A 137 -7.64 18.23 -17.98
CA GLU A 137 -8.14 18.46 -19.34
C GLU A 137 -7.08 17.99 -20.34
N VAL A 138 -7.53 17.23 -21.33
CA VAL A 138 -6.66 16.69 -22.37
C VAL A 138 -7.27 17.08 -23.72
N GLU A 139 -6.49 17.72 -24.57
CA GLU A 139 -6.88 18.16 -25.89
C GLU A 139 -6.32 17.20 -26.96
N PHE A 140 -7.18 16.78 -27.87
CA PHE A 140 -6.82 15.99 -29.04
C PHE A 140 -7.29 16.70 -30.30
N SER A 141 -6.39 16.97 -31.23
CA SER A 141 -6.69 17.67 -32.48
C SER A 141 -7.57 16.88 -33.45
N ASP A 142 -7.66 15.58 -33.25
CA ASP A 142 -8.39 14.61 -34.07
C ASP A 142 -9.61 14.02 -33.35
N LEU A 143 -9.98 14.56 -32.19
CA LEU A 143 -11.18 14.10 -31.48
C LEU A 143 -12.44 14.51 -32.28
N PRO A 144 -13.35 13.55 -32.56
CA PRO A 144 -14.61 13.88 -33.19
C PRO A 144 -15.44 14.86 -32.37
N GLU A 145 -16.08 15.84 -33.01
CA GLU A 145 -16.82 16.94 -32.36
C GLU A 145 -17.88 16.43 -31.36
N ALA A 146 -18.55 15.29 -31.68
CA ALA A 146 -19.55 14.71 -30.79
C ALA A 146 -18.96 14.21 -29.42
N PHE A 147 -17.65 14.13 -29.32
CA PHE A 147 -16.94 13.73 -28.10
C PHE A 147 -16.26 14.91 -27.42
N ASP A 148 -16.43 16.14 -27.88
CA ASP A 148 -15.97 17.32 -27.17
C ASP A 148 -16.62 17.37 -25.78
N GLY A 149 -15.82 17.66 -24.74
CA GLY A 149 -16.27 17.62 -23.35
C GLY A 149 -16.58 16.21 -22.80
N TYR A 150 -16.17 15.13 -23.49
CA TYR A 150 -16.35 13.76 -23.01
C TYR A 150 -15.61 13.54 -21.69
N ARG A 151 -16.34 13.11 -20.67
CA ARG A 151 -15.82 13.00 -19.32
C ARG A 151 -15.50 11.55 -18.95
N ILE A 152 -14.24 11.30 -18.62
CA ILE A 152 -13.77 10.00 -18.17
C ILE A 152 -13.36 10.10 -16.70
N VAL A 153 -13.84 9.16 -15.85
CA VAL A 153 -13.24 8.92 -14.54
C VAL A 153 -12.27 7.76 -14.68
N HIS A 154 -11.02 8.00 -14.35
CA HIS A 154 -9.98 6.97 -14.33
C HIS A 154 -9.68 6.55 -12.88
N ILE A 155 -9.68 5.25 -12.64
CA ILE A 155 -9.42 4.61 -11.36
C ILE A 155 -8.38 3.52 -11.60
N SER A 156 -7.41 3.41 -10.69
CA SER A 156 -6.41 2.35 -10.67
C SER A 156 -6.09 1.94 -9.24
N ASP A 157 -5.55 0.76 -9.05
CA ASP A 157 -4.92 0.31 -7.80
C ASP A 157 -5.85 0.45 -6.58
N LEU A 158 -7.10 -0.01 -6.69
CA LEU A 158 -8.05 0.04 -5.58
C LEU A 158 -7.61 -0.83 -4.40
N HIS A 159 -6.95 -1.97 -4.67
CA HIS A 159 -6.45 -2.88 -3.63
C HIS A 159 -7.46 -3.06 -2.49
N VAL A 160 -8.67 -3.50 -2.83
CA VAL A 160 -9.84 -3.50 -1.93
C VAL A 160 -9.59 -4.20 -0.59
N GLY A 161 -8.71 -5.20 -0.55
CA GLY A 161 -8.28 -5.85 0.69
C GLY A 161 -7.49 -4.95 1.66
N SER A 162 -6.96 -3.81 1.19
CA SER A 162 -6.12 -2.90 1.97
C SER A 162 -6.77 -1.54 2.23
N ILE A 163 -7.74 -1.14 1.40
CA ILE A 163 -8.39 0.18 1.51
C ILE A 163 -9.37 0.21 2.67
N PRO A 164 -9.40 1.28 3.51
CA PRO A 164 -10.44 1.43 4.51
C PRO A 164 -11.82 1.51 3.88
N HIS A 165 -12.80 0.77 4.42
CA HIS A 165 -14.17 0.71 3.89
C HIS A 165 -14.79 2.11 3.64
N VAL A 166 -14.66 3.01 4.62
CA VAL A 166 -15.17 4.39 4.51
C VAL A 166 -14.52 5.17 3.36
N LEU A 167 -13.25 4.89 3.06
CA LEU A 167 -12.57 5.54 1.94
C LEU A 167 -13.08 5.01 0.60
N LEU A 168 -13.31 3.70 0.50
CA LEU A 168 -13.90 3.08 -0.69
C LEU A 168 -15.33 3.58 -0.93
N GLU A 169 -16.16 3.70 0.11
CA GLU A 169 -17.50 4.30 -0.01
C GLU A 169 -17.43 5.72 -0.57
N ARG A 170 -16.59 6.57 0.01
CA ARG A 170 -16.39 7.94 -0.47
C ARG A 170 -15.84 8.01 -1.90
N ALA A 171 -14.98 7.06 -2.28
CA ALA A 171 -14.48 6.97 -3.66
C ALA A 171 -15.63 6.65 -4.63
N VAL A 172 -16.46 5.65 -4.33
CA VAL A 172 -17.63 5.28 -5.13
C VAL A 172 -18.62 6.45 -5.26
N ASP A 173 -18.89 7.15 -4.15
CA ASP A 173 -19.76 8.33 -4.17
C ASP A 173 -19.17 9.45 -5.05
N SER A 174 -17.86 9.69 -4.95
CA SER A 174 -17.17 10.71 -5.75
C SER A 174 -17.14 10.37 -7.25
N ILE A 175 -16.96 9.09 -7.58
CA ILE A 175 -17.01 8.59 -8.97
C ILE A 175 -18.38 8.86 -9.57
N ASN A 176 -19.44 8.49 -8.86
CA ASN A 176 -20.80 8.68 -9.33
C ASN A 176 -21.19 10.17 -9.39
N ALA A 177 -20.74 11.00 -8.43
CA ALA A 177 -20.94 12.44 -8.43
C ALA A 177 -20.23 13.17 -9.58
N ALA A 178 -19.22 12.57 -10.18
CA ALA A 178 -18.54 13.13 -11.35
C ALA A 178 -19.40 13.11 -12.61
N HIS A 179 -20.49 12.34 -12.64
CA HIS A 179 -21.38 12.17 -13.79
C HIS A 179 -20.61 11.89 -15.07
N ALA A 180 -19.67 10.96 -15.02
CA ALA A 180 -18.81 10.61 -16.11
C ALA A 180 -19.59 9.96 -17.27
N ASP A 181 -19.10 10.17 -18.49
CA ASP A 181 -19.58 9.42 -19.66
C ASP A 181 -19.06 7.98 -19.60
N ALA A 182 -17.82 7.78 -19.21
CA ALA A 182 -17.23 6.45 -19.00
C ALA A 182 -16.39 6.41 -17.72
N VAL A 183 -16.29 5.22 -17.12
CA VAL A 183 -15.33 4.91 -16.05
C VAL A 183 -14.33 3.90 -16.57
N MET A 184 -13.04 4.17 -16.39
CA MET A 184 -11.94 3.30 -16.77
C MET A 184 -11.25 2.78 -15.50
N MET A 185 -11.31 1.47 -15.26
CA MET A 185 -10.59 0.78 -14.19
C MET A 185 -9.38 0.08 -14.79
N THR A 186 -8.18 0.54 -14.43
CA THR A 186 -6.94 0.06 -15.06
C THR A 186 -6.19 -0.98 -14.23
N GLY A 187 -6.93 -1.80 -13.50
CA GLY A 187 -6.43 -2.99 -12.82
C GLY A 187 -6.09 -2.78 -11.34
N ASP A 188 -5.58 -3.85 -10.74
CA ASP A 188 -5.24 -3.97 -9.33
C ASP A 188 -6.44 -3.66 -8.42
N ILE A 189 -7.59 -4.27 -8.74
CA ILE A 189 -8.79 -4.15 -7.90
C ILE A 189 -8.65 -4.93 -6.60
N GLN A 190 -8.08 -6.13 -6.65
CA GLN A 190 -7.74 -6.94 -5.48
C GLN A 190 -6.30 -6.68 -5.03
N ASN A 191 -6.01 -7.02 -3.78
CA ASN A 191 -4.65 -6.97 -3.28
C ASN A 191 -3.93 -8.31 -3.50
N MET A 192 -4.59 -9.44 -3.20
CA MET A 192 -4.02 -10.77 -3.28
C MET A 192 -4.98 -11.78 -3.95
N GLN A 193 -6.26 -11.78 -3.57
CA GLN A 193 -7.22 -12.80 -3.97
C GLN A 193 -8.66 -12.29 -4.05
N PRO A 194 -9.51 -12.90 -4.90
CA PRO A 194 -10.86 -12.43 -5.17
C PRO A 194 -11.80 -12.40 -3.96
N SER A 195 -11.54 -13.22 -2.93
CA SER A 195 -12.34 -13.23 -1.70
C SER A 195 -12.36 -11.87 -0.97
N GLU A 196 -11.36 -11.02 -1.22
CA GLU A 196 -11.29 -9.65 -0.69
C GLU A 196 -12.43 -8.77 -1.19
N LEU A 197 -12.94 -9.03 -2.39
CA LEU A 197 -14.01 -8.27 -3.02
C LEU A 197 -15.41 -8.64 -2.52
N LEU A 198 -15.58 -9.83 -1.96
CA LEU A 198 -16.89 -10.36 -1.56
C LEU A 198 -17.69 -9.41 -0.63
N PRO A 199 -17.09 -8.78 0.39
CA PRO A 199 -17.79 -7.82 1.25
C PRO A 199 -18.22 -6.54 0.51
N PHE A 200 -17.62 -6.25 -0.65
CA PHE A 200 -17.76 -4.98 -1.36
C PHE A 200 -18.53 -5.09 -2.67
N VAL A 201 -19.05 -6.27 -3.02
CA VAL A 201 -19.82 -6.51 -4.26
C VAL A 201 -20.93 -5.49 -4.43
N SER A 202 -21.75 -5.27 -3.40
CA SER A 202 -22.87 -4.31 -3.44
C SER A 202 -22.41 -2.85 -3.57
N LEU A 203 -21.23 -2.53 -3.10
CA LEU A 203 -20.67 -1.19 -3.18
C LEU A 203 -20.06 -0.93 -4.56
N LEU A 204 -19.22 -1.86 -5.05
CA LEU A 204 -18.59 -1.76 -6.37
C LEU A 204 -19.60 -1.77 -7.51
N SER A 205 -20.70 -2.51 -7.38
CA SER A 205 -21.82 -2.52 -8.33
C SER A 205 -22.58 -1.18 -8.43
N LYS A 206 -22.34 -0.24 -7.49
CA LYS A 206 -22.91 1.12 -7.57
C LYS A 206 -22.15 2.03 -8.54
N ILE A 207 -20.91 1.69 -8.91
CA ILE A 207 -20.14 2.48 -9.89
C ILE A 207 -20.82 2.38 -11.24
N LYS A 208 -21.22 3.53 -11.78
CA LYS A 208 -21.93 3.62 -13.08
C LYS A 208 -21.46 4.82 -13.86
N ALA A 209 -21.50 4.67 -15.17
CA ALA A 209 -21.31 5.76 -16.12
C ALA A 209 -22.26 5.59 -17.29
N LYS A 210 -22.47 6.64 -18.08
CA LYS A 210 -23.43 6.70 -19.17
C LYS A 210 -23.14 5.64 -20.25
N ASP A 211 -21.89 5.53 -20.67
CA ASP A 211 -21.45 4.59 -21.71
C ASP A 211 -20.89 3.29 -21.09
N GLY A 212 -20.75 3.24 -19.76
CA GLY A 212 -20.38 2.06 -19.01
C GLY A 212 -19.08 2.19 -18.22
N VAL A 213 -18.77 1.12 -17.50
CA VAL A 213 -17.52 0.93 -16.76
C VAL A 213 -16.69 -0.09 -17.52
N PHE A 214 -15.49 0.30 -17.93
CA PHE A 214 -14.55 -0.55 -18.65
C PHE A 214 -13.40 -0.90 -17.72
N ALA A 215 -13.01 -2.15 -17.68
CA ALA A 215 -11.95 -2.62 -16.80
C ALA A 215 -10.93 -3.46 -17.57
N VAL A 216 -9.69 -3.36 -17.14
CA VAL A 216 -8.59 -4.28 -17.47
C VAL A 216 -7.99 -4.83 -16.20
N ARG A 217 -7.20 -5.88 -16.29
CA ARG A 217 -6.52 -6.49 -15.13
C ARG A 217 -5.10 -5.96 -14.98
N GLY A 218 -4.71 -5.63 -13.75
CA GLY A 218 -3.34 -5.33 -13.37
C GLY A 218 -2.61 -6.58 -12.88
N ASN A 219 -1.35 -6.44 -12.44
CA ASN A 219 -0.53 -7.57 -12.03
C ASN A 219 -1.06 -8.29 -10.77
N HIS A 220 -1.72 -7.59 -9.84
CA HIS A 220 -2.33 -8.22 -8.67
C HIS A 220 -3.54 -9.09 -9.01
N ASP A 221 -4.18 -8.83 -10.14
CA ASP A 221 -5.40 -9.52 -10.57
C ASP A 221 -5.11 -10.91 -11.18
N TYR A 222 -3.85 -11.25 -11.40
CA TYR A 222 -3.41 -12.58 -11.88
C TYR A 222 -2.95 -13.53 -10.77
N SER A 223 -3.25 -13.22 -9.51
CA SER A 223 -2.90 -14.06 -8.35
C SER A 223 -1.42 -14.48 -8.26
N ILE A 224 -0.53 -13.67 -8.84
CA ILE A 224 0.92 -13.97 -8.87
C ILE A 224 1.55 -13.98 -7.48
N TYR A 225 0.95 -13.27 -6.54
CA TYR A 225 1.41 -13.15 -5.16
C TYR A 225 0.83 -14.22 -4.23
N VAL A 226 -0.11 -15.05 -4.71
CA VAL A 226 -0.71 -16.14 -3.94
C VAL A 226 0.18 -17.38 -4.03
N SER A 227 0.52 -17.93 -2.88
CA SER A 227 1.22 -19.22 -2.81
C SER A 227 0.22 -20.35 -3.08
N GLY A 228 0.46 -21.14 -4.12
CA GLY A 228 -0.45 -22.23 -4.45
C GLY A 228 -0.16 -22.87 -5.80
N THR A 229 -0.99 -23.82 -6.15
CA THR A 229 -0.93 -24.52 -7.44
C THR A 229 -1.44 -23.62 -8.57
N ASP A 230 -1.01 -23.87 -9.80
CA ASP A 230 -1.50 -23.15 -10.97
C ASP A 230 -3.04 -23.28 -11.13
N SER A 231 -3.60 -24.43 -10.73
CA SER A 231 -5.04 -24.63 -10.69
C SER A 231 -5.76 -23.68 -9.72
N LEU A 232 -5.17 -23.42 -8.54
CA LEU A 232 -5.73 -22.44 -7.60
C LEU A 232 -5.69 -21.03 -8.16
N LYS A 233 -4.56 -20.63 -8.76
CA LYS A 233 -4.42 -19.32 -9.38
C LYS A 233 -5.41 -19.12 -10.50
N ALA A 234 -5.56 -20.09 -11.39
CA ALA A 234 -6.55 -20.07 -12.47
C ALA A 234 -8.00 -19.99 -11.93
N ALA A 235 -8.32 -20.70 -10.85
CA ALA A 235 -9.63 -20.59 -10.21
C ALA A 235 -9.88 -19.19 -9.62
N ASN A 236 -8.88 -18.58 -8.98
CA ASN A 236 -8.96 -17.21 -8.49
C ASN A 236 -9.19 -16.21 -9.63
N GLU A 237 -8.45 -16.35 -10.73
CA GLU A 237 -8.62 -15.46 -11.88
C GLU A 237 -10.03 -15.57 -12.50
N GLN A 238 -10.57 -16.78 -12.63
CA GLN A 238 -11.93 -16.99 -13.09
C GLN A 238 -12.96 -16.40 -12.13
N GLN A 239 -12.74 -16.53 -10.83
CA GLN A 239 -13.60 -15.95 -9.81
C GLN A 239 -13.57 -14.41 -9.89
N LEU A 240 -12.40 -13.80 -10.04
CA LEU A 240 -12.26 -12.35 -10.18
C LEU A 240 -13.05 -11.85 -11.40
N VAL A 241 -12.83 -12.43 -12.58
CA VAL A 241 -13.54 -12.09 -13.80
C VAL A 241 -15.07 -12.20 -13.61
N SER A 242 -15.53 -13.24 -12.90
CA SER A 242 -16.95 -13.43 -12.60
C SER A 242 -17.50 -12.35 -11.69
N LEU A 243 -16.73 -11.94 -10.66
CA LEU A 243 -17.10 -10.86 -9.75
C LEU A 243 -17.20 -9.52 -10.48
N GLU A 244 -16.19 -9.13 -11.24
CA GLU A 244 -16.19 -7.87 -11.99
C GLU A 244 -17.33 -7.78 -12.99
N ARG A 245 -17.63 -8.87 -13.70
CA ARG A 245 -18.82 -8.96 -14.56
C ARG A 245 -20.11 -8.83 -13.76
N SER A 246 -20.17 -9.35 -12.54
CA SER A 246 -21.34 -9.23 -11.67
C SER A 246 -21.58 -7.79 -11.18
N PHE A 247 -20.54 -6.94 -11.15
CA PHE A 247 -20.67 -5.50 -10.90
C PHE A 247 -21.30 -4.75 -12.07
N GLY A 248 -21.43 -5.40 -13.23
CA GLY A 248 -21.88 -4.79 -14.48
C GLY A 248 -20.75 -4.14 -15.27
N TRP A 249 -19.50 -4.46 -14.96
CA TRP A 249 -18.34 -3.91 -15.65
C TRP A 249 -18.02 -4.70 -16.92
N GLN A 250 -17.51 -4.01 -17.93
CA GLN A 250 -17.07 -4.57 -19.20
C GLN A 250 -15.55 -4.79 -19.14
N LEU A 251 -15.15 -6.04 -18.96
CA LEU A 251 -13.73 -6.41 -18.99
C LEU A 251 -13.25 -6.46 -20.43
N LEU A 252 -12.18 -5.73 -20.70
CA LEU A 252 -11.49 -5.69 -21.98
C LEU A 252 -10.16 -6.48 -21.85
N LEU A 253 -10.25 -7.79 -22.06
CA LEU A 253 -9.10 -8.70 -21.97
C LEU A 253 -8.57 -8.91 -23.40
N ASN A 254 -7.63 -8.07 -23.84
CA ASN A 254 -7.17 -7.94 -25.22
C ASN A 254 -8.37 -7.72 -26.19
N ASP A 255 -9.29 -6.88 -25.77
CA ASP A 255 -10.54 -6.61 -26.46
C ASP A 255 -10.78 -5.09 -26.57
N HIS A 256 -11.76 -4.68 -27.33
CA HIS A 256 -12.12 -3.28 -27.52
C HIS A 256 -13.62 -3.06 -27.56
N ARG A 257 -14.03 -1.80 -27.31
CA ARG A 257 -15.42 -1.35 -27.51
C ARG A 257 -15.43 -0.07 -28.31
N VAL A 258 -16.38 0.00 -29.24
CA VAL A 258 -16.64 1.20 -30.03
C VAL A 258 -17.74 1.99 -29.34
N LEU A 259 -17.43 3.18 -28.88
CA LEU A 259 -18.39 4.12 -28.33
C LEU A 259 -18.90 5.03 -29.47
N ARG A 260 -20.21 5.15 -29.60
CA ARG A 260 -20.84 5.90 -30.71
C ARG A 260 -21.67 7.06 -30.21
N ARG A 261 -21.54 8.21 -30.87
CA ARG A 261 -22.37 9.41 -30.67
C ARG A 261 -22.77 9.95 -32.04
N GLY A 262 -24.02 9.74 -32.41
CA GLY A 262 -24.46 10.04 -33.76
C GLY A 262 -23.70 9.25 -34.82
N ASN A 263 -23.03 9.94 -35.73
CA ASN A 263 -22.19 9.34 -36.76
C ASN A 263 -20.73 9.14 -36.34
N ASP A 264 -20.34 9.74 -35.20
CA ASP A 264 -18.98 9.69 -34.68
C ASP A 264 -18.75 8.50 -33.77
N SER A 265 -17.51 8.08 -33.68
CA SER A 265 -17.11 7.00 -32.76
C SER A 265 -15.68 7.17 -32.27
N ILE A 266 -15.46 6.70 -31.05
CA ILE A 266 -14.13 6.48 -30.48
C ILE A 266 -13.99 5.02 -30.06
N VAL A 267 -12.77 4.54 -29.95
CA VAL A 267 -12.48 3.15 -29.56
C VAL A 267 -11.82 3.15 -28.19
N VAL A 268 -12.36 2.35 -27.28
CA VAL A 268 -11.74 2.00 -26.01
C VAL A 268 -11.15 0.61 -26.14
N ALA A 269 -9.83 0.48 -26.07
CA ALA A 269 -9.13 -0.80 -26.13
C ALA A 269 -8.51 -1.12 -24.77
N GLY A 270 -8.66 -2.35 -24.33
CA GLY A 270 -8.05 -2.89 -23.11
C GLY A 270 -7.07 -4.00 -23.45
N MET A 271 -5.90 -3.96 -22.81
CA MET A 271 -4.86 -4.98 -22.93
C MET A 271 -4.65 -5.67 -21.59
N GLU A 272 -4.37 -6.96 -21.66
CA GLU A 272 -3.98 -7.71 -20.46
C GLU A 272 -2.54 -7.41 -20.09
N PHE A 273 -2.24 -7.56 -18.80
CA PHE A 273 -0.87 -7.47 -18.30
C PHE A 273 -0.05 -8.65 -18.81
N GLU A 274 1.03 -8.37 -19.55
CA GLU A 274 2.03 -9.36 -19.91
C GLU A 274 3.10 -9.37 -18.80
N GLY A 275 3.04 -10.37 -17.92
CA GLY A 275 4.07 -10.59 -16.91
C GLY A 275 5.41 -10.96 -17.57
N GLU A 276 6.54 -10.48 -16.95
CA GLU A 276 7.90 -10.96 -17.29
C GLU A 276 8.09 -12.42 -16.89
#